data_5c6da4796109bcc92f0f22dfa193508c
#
_entry.id   5c6da4796109bcc92f0f22dfa193508c
#
_cell.length_a   1.000
_cell.length_b   1.000
_cell.length_c   1.000
_cell.angle_alpha   90.00
_cell.angle_beta   90.00
_cell.angle_gamma   90.00
#
_symmetry.space_group_name_H-M   'P 1'
#
loop_
_entity.id
_entity.type
_entity.pdbx_description
1 polymer ?
#
loop_
_entity_poly.entity_id
_entity_poly.type
_entity_poly.pdbx_seq_one_letter_code
_entity_poly.pdbx_strand_id
1 'polypeptide(L)'
;GISQLTVIDKSSKISDSSFIGSFSSVGENSIIGENCIIENQVFIGNNVEIGNGCKLYPGVKILDDTIIGQNCIIHSSTSIGSDGFGFAPNDDGSFKKIPQTGNVVIGDNVEIGSNSTIDRATLGSTIINNGVKLDNQIQIAHNVEIGENTAIAAQSGIAGSTKIGKNCM
;
A
#
# COMPACT_ATOMS: atom_id res chain seq x y z
N GLY A 1 -17.37 12.16 -7.03
CA GLY A 1 -18.52 11.28 -7.23
C GLY A 1 -18.12 9.81 -7.30
N ILE A 2 -19.01 8.92 -6.90
CA ILE A 2 -18.79 7.47 -6.91
C ILE A 2 -19.51 6.87 -8.13
N SER A 3 -18.80 6.06 -8.93
CA SER A 3 -19.39 5.31 -10.03
C SER A 3 -20.43 4.32 -9.51
N GLN A 4 -21.52 4.13 -10.27
CA GLN A 4 -22.54 3.12 -9.94
C GLN A 4 -22.05 1.67 -10.11
N LEU A 5 -20.93 1.48 -10.79
CA LEU A 5 -20.31 0.17 -11.03
C LEU A 5 -19.22 -0.17 -9.98
N THR A 6 -19.41 0.25 -8.75
CA THR A 6 -18.50 -0.03 -7.62
C THR A 6 -19.18 -0.96 -6.62
N VAL A 7 -18.34 -1.69 -5.87
CA VAL A 7 -18.78 -2.47 -4.71
C VAL A 7 -18.19 -1.84 -3.46
N ILE A 8 -19.02 -1.15 -2.68
CA ILE A 8 -18.57 -0.42 -1.50
C ILE A 8 -19.32 -0.96 -0.28
N ASP A 9 -18.57 -1.43 0.72
CA ASP A 9 -19.17 -1.86 1.97
C ASP A 9 -19.83 -0.69 2.70
N LYS A 10 -21.02 -0.92 3.24
CA LYS A 10 -21.81 0.10 3.92
C LYS A 10 -21.17 0.67 5.19
N SER A 11 -20.22 -0.05 5.78
CA SER A 11 -19.48 0.40 6.97
C SER A 11 -18.33 1.35 6.62
N SER A 12 -17.93 1.42 5.35
CA SER A 12 -16.87 2.31 4.90
C SER A 12 -17.31 3.78 4.93
N LYS A 13 -16.34 4.68 5.09
CA LYS A 13 -16.57 6.12 5.11
C LYS A 13 -15.75 6.77 3.99
N ILE A 14 -16.46 7.32 3.02
CA ILE A 14 -15.84 7.96 1.85
C ILE A 14 -16.30 9.41 1.83
N SER A 15 -15.37 10.36 1.76
CA SER A 15 -15.71 11.78 1.65
C SER A 15 -16.48 12.07 0.34
N ASP A 16 -17.51 12.91 0.43
CA ASP A 16 -18.32 13.32 -0.73
C ASP A 16 -17.51 14.05 -1.80
N SER A 17 -16.38 14.65 -1.43
CA SER A 17 -15.48 15.33 -2.37
C SER A 17 -14.60 14.38 -3.17
N SER A 18 -14.59 13.09 -2.84
CA SER A 18 -13.73 12.11 -3.48
C SER A 18 -14.42 11.42 -4.66
N PHE A 19 -13.60 10.92 -5.58
CA PHE A 19 -14.03 10.18 -6.77
C PHE A 19 -13.61 8.72 -6.65
N ILE A 20 -14.52 7.80 -6.99
CA ILE A 20 -14.23 6.37 -7.11
C ILE A 20 -14.71 5.87 -8.47
N GLY A 21 -13.76 5.38 -9.25
CA GLY A 21 -13.95 4.88 -10.59
C GLY A 21 -14.61 3.51 -10.68
N SER A 22 -15.07 3.17 -11.86
CA SER A 22 -15.80 1.94 -12.13
C SER A 22 -14.98 0.68 -11.83
N PHE A 23 -15.68 -0.36 -11.40
CA PHE A 23 -15.12 -1.68 -11.05
C PHE A 23 -14.13 -1.65 -9.90
N SER A 24 -14.15 -0.59 -9.11
CA SER A 24 -13.41 -0.51 -7.85
C SER A 24 -14.24 -1.08 -6.71
N SER A 25 -13.56 -1.55 -5.67
CA SER A 25 -14.20 -2.03 -4.46
C SER A 25 -13.55 -1.45 -3.21
N VAL A 26 -14.36 -1.24 -2.17
CA VAL A 26 -13.93 -0.76 -0.86
C VAL A 26 -14.52 -1.67 0.21
N GLY A 27 -13.64 -2.24 1.04
CA GLY A 27 -13.99 -3.19 2.07
C GLY A 27 -14.54 -2.56 3.35
N GLU A 28 -14.76 -3.40 4.35
CA GLU A 28 -15.36 -3.03 5.62
C GLU A 28 -14.50 -2.05 6.41
N ASN A 29 -15.15 -1.09 7.06
CA ASN A 29 -14.53 -0.13 7.98
C ASN A 29 -13.37 0.69 7.39
N SER A 30 -13.27 0.76 6.07
CA SER A 30 -12.24 1.56 5.40
C SER A 30 -12.65 3.03 5.33
N ILE A 31 -11.67 3.92 5.38
CA ILE A 31 -11.87 5.37 5.40
C ILE A 31 -11.09 5.99 4.24
N ILE A 32 -11.76 6.73 3.39
CA ILE A 32 -11.15 7.51 2.31
C ILE A 32 -11.43 8.99 2.57
N GLY A 33 -10.36 9.76 2.72
CA GLY A 33 -10.39 11.18 3.03
C GLY A 33 -10.94 12.05 1.90
N GLU A 34 -10.75 13.35 2.06
CA GLU A 34 -11.26 14.36 1.14
C GLU A 34 -10.40 14.48 -0.12
N ASN A 35 -11.03 14.85 -1.23
CA ASN A 35 -10.37 15.17 -2.50
C ASN A 35 -9.46 14.05 -3.03
N CYS A 36 -9.79 12.80 -2.73
CA CYS A 36 -9.11 11.64 -3.30
C CYS A 36 -9.64 11.33 -4.70
N ILE A 37 -8.76 10.82 -5.55
CA ILE A 37 -9.09 10.30 -6.87
C ILE A 37 -8.70 8.83 -6.90
N ILE A 38 -9.70 7.97 -6.80
CA ILE A 38 -9.54 6.52 -6.92
C ILE A 38 -10.00 6.14 -8.32
N GLU A 39 -9.05 5.79 -9.17
CA GLU A 39 -9.33 5.46 -10.56
C GLU A 39 -10.09 4.11 -10.69
N ASN A 40 -10.26 3.63 -11.91
CA ASN A 40 -10.98 2.39 -12.17
C ASN A 40 -10.22 1.14 -11.69
N GLN A 41 -10.96 0.07 -11.36
CA GLN A 41 -10.38 -1.23 -11.03
C GLN A 41 -9.40 -1.20 -9.84
N VAL A 42 -9.64 -0.33 -8.88
CA VAL A 42 -8.85 -0.26 -7.64
C VAL A 42 -9.51 -1.15 -6.58
N PHE A 43 -8.70 -1.98 -5.93
CA PHE A 43 -9.12 -2.77 -4.78
C PHE A 43 -8.64 -2.11 -3.49
N ILE A 44 -9.56 -1.82 -2.59
CA ILE A 44 -9.28 -1.37 -1.23
C ILE A 44 -9.91 -2.38 -0.27
N GLY A 45 -9.07 -3.00 0.54
CA GLY A 45 -9.48 -4.04 1.48
C GLY A 45 -10.21 -3.48 2.70
N ASN A 46 -10.19 -4.25 3.79
CA ASN A 46 -10.83 -3.91 5.05
C ASN A 46 -9.89 -3.09 5.94
N ASN A 47 -10.47 -2.21 6.76
CA ASN A 47 -9.74 -1.41 7.75
C ASN A 47 -8.59 -0.59 7.15
N VAL A 48 -8.73 -0.16 5.90
CA VAL A 48 -7.76 0.69 5.20
C VAL A 48 -8.06 2.16 5.49
N GLU A 49 -7.04 2.94 5.72
CA GLU A 49 -7.14 4.39 5.86
C GLU A 49 -6.35 5.08 4.75
N ILE A 50 -7.02 5.97 4.01
CA ILE A 50 -6.40 6.79 2.96
C ILE A 50 -6.64 8.26 3.31
N GLY A 51 -5.55 8.99 3.50
CA GLY A 51 -5.59 10.42 3.82
C GLY A 51 -6.08 11.28 2.67
N ASN A 52 -6.24 12.57 2.93
CA ASN A 52 -6.77 13.53 1.96
C ASN A 52 -5.85 13.72 0.75
N GLY A 53 -6.40 14.01 -0.40
CA GLY A 53 -5.67 14.41 -1.61
C GLY A 53 -4.89 13.30 -2.29
N CYS A 54 -5.14 12.03 -1.96
CA CYS A 54 -4.45 10.90 -2.58
C CYS A 54 -5.00 10.58 -3.97
N LYS A 55 -4.11 10.08 -4.83
CA LYS A 55 -4.48 9.56 -6.15
C LYS A 55 -4.00 8.13 -6.31
N LEU A 56 -4.94 7.22 -6.56
CA LEU A 56 -4.67 5.82 -6.88
C LEU A 56 -5.03 5.56 -8.34
N TYR A 57 -4.04 5.17 -9.12
CA TYR A 57 -4.20 4.88 -10.54
C TYR A 57 -4.86 3.51 -10.79
N PRO A 58 -5.29 3.22 -12.03
CA PRO A 58 -6.02 1.98 -12.32
C PRO A 58 -5.27 0.72 -11.89
N GLY A 59 -6.00 -0.23 -11.33
CA GLY A 59 -5.47 -1.54 -10.95
C GLY A 59 -4.65 -1.57 -9.65
N VAL A 60 -4.54 -0.46 -8.93
CA VAL A 60 -3.89 -0.42 -7.61
C VAL A 60 -4.65 -1.29 -6.62
N LYS A 61 -3.93 -2.03 -5.79
CA LYS A 61 -4.49 -2.87 -4.73
C LYS A 61 -3.91 -2.47 -3.38
N ILE A 62 -4.80 -2.07 -2.48
CA ILE A 62 -4.46 -1.73 -1.10
C ILE A 62 -5.11 -2.77 -0.20
N LEU A 63 -4.31 -3.66 0.37
CA LEU A 63 -4.79 -4.76 1.18
C LEU A 63 -5.06 -4.32 2.62
N ASP A 64 -5.68 -5.22 3.39
CA ASP A 64 -6.23 -4.95 4.71
C ASP A 64 -5.24 -4.26 5.66
N ASP A 65 -5.77 -3.39 6.50
CA ASP A 65 -5.06 -2.69 7.58
C ASP A 65 -3.98 -1.71 7.12
N THR A 66 -3.86 -1.44 5.84
CA THR A 66 -2.90 -0.46 5.30
C THR A 66 -3.32 0.96 5.65
N ILE A 67 -2.35 1.76 6.07
CA ILE A 67 -2.55 3.19 6.36
C ILE A 67 -1.73 4.01 5.37
N ILE A 68 -2.38 4.93 4.67
CA ILE A 68 -1.76 5.86 3.71
C ILE A 68 -2.04 7.28 4.17
N GLY A 69 -0.99 8.08 4.30
CA GLY A 69 -1.08 9.49 4.66
C GLY A 69 -1.70 10.36 3.57
N GLN A 70 -1.48 11.66 3.65
CA GLN A 70 -2.06 12.65 2.74
C GLN A 70 -1.21 12.86 1.50
N ASN A 71 -1.85 13.27 0.40
CA ASN A 71 -1.21 13.70 -0.85
C ASN A 71 -0.26 12.66 -1.45
N CYS A 72 -0.60 11.38 -1.32
CA CYS A 72 0.15 10.28 -1.91
C CYS A 72 -0.33 9.98 -3.34
N ILE A 73 0.59 9.52 -4.18
CA ILE A 73 0.30 9.08 -5.54
C ILE A 73 0.79 7.64 -5.68
N ILE A 74 -0.12 6.73 -6.02
CA ILE A 74 0.20 5.31 -6.24
C ILE A 74 -0.13 4.97 -7.69
N HIS A 75 0.89 4.61 -8.46
CA HIS A 75 0.74 4.32 -9.89
C HIS A 75 0.18 2.92 -10.16
N SER A 76 -0.22 2.71 -11.41
CA SER A 76 -1.01 1.55 -11.84
C SER A 76 -0.41 0.21 -11.44
N SER A 77 -1.30 -0.70 -11.04
CA SER A 77 -1.00 -2.11 -10.74
C SER A 77 -0.04 -2.34 -9.58
N THR A 78 0.22 -1.34 -8.75
CA THR A 78 0.99 -1.49 -7.52
C THR A 78 0.14 -2.17 -6.45
N SER A 79 0.74 -3.14 -5.75
CA SER A 79 0.13 -3.85 -4.62
C SER A 79 0.79 -3.47 -3.32
N ILE A 80 -0.01 -3.05 -2.35
CA ILE A 80 0.45 -2.64 -1.02
C ILE A 80 -0.25 -3.49 0.03
N GLY A 81 0.53 -4.16 0.90
CA GLY A 81 0.01 -4.92 2.02
C GLY A 81 -0.17 -6.41 1.77
N SER A 82 0.40 -6.97 0.70
CA SER A 82 0.46 -8.42 0.49
C SER A 82 1.34 -9.10 1.55
N ASP A 83 1.16 -10.39 1.74
CA ASP A 83 1.96 -11.16 2.67
C ASP A 83 3.45 -11.05 2.37
N GLY A 84 4.24 -10.84 3.42
CA GLY A 84 5.69 -10.97 3.34
C GLY A 84 6.12 -12.41 3.07
N PHE A 85 7.33 -12.58 2.57
CA PHE A 85 7.93 -13.88 2.31
C PHE A 85 8.47 -14.48 3.61
N GLY A 86 7.61 -15.21 4.32
CA GLY A 86 7.92 -15.81 5.60
C GLY A 86 7.59 -17.30 5.62
N PHE A 87 8.64 -18.13 5.73
CA PHE A 87 8.53 -19.58 5.78
C PHE A 87 9.54 -20.17 6.75
N ALA A 88 9.14 -21.21 7.48
CA ALA A 88 10.02 -22.00 8.32
C ALA A 88 10.30 -23.35 7.65
N PRO A 89 11.56 -23.80 7.59
CA PRO A 89 11.88 -25.12 7.05
C PRO A 89 11.39 -26.23 7.99
N ASN A 90 10.88 -27.29 7.41
CA ASN A 90 10.56 -28.54 8.10
C ASN A 90 11.72 -29.53 7.94
N ASP A 91 11.74 -30.58 8.76
CA ASP A 91 12.80 -31.60 8.74
C ASP A 91 12.84 -32.38 7.41
N ASP A 92 11.73 -32.47 6.69
CA ASP A 92 11.61 -33.15 5.40
C ASP A 92 12.05 -32.27 4.20
N GLY A 93 12.53 -31.05 4.45
CA GLY A 93 12.94 -30.10 3.42
C GLY A 93 11.82 -29.26 2.81
N SER A 94 10.59 -29.47 3.23
CA SER A 94 9.48 -28.60 2.86
C SER A 94 9.43 -27.32 3.69
N PHE A 95 8.53 -26.39 3.34
CA PHE A 95 8.38 -25.13 4.05
C PHE A 95 6.97 -24.96 4.61
N LYS A 96 6.89 -24.50 5.85
CA LYS A 96 5.66 -24.07 6.49
C LYS A 96 5.53 -22.56 6.42
N LYS A 97 4.39 -22.07 5.94
CA LYS A 97 4.12 -20.63 5.91
C LYS A 97 4.00 -20.07 7.32
N ILE A 98 4.67 -18.94 7.54
CA ILE A 98 4.53 -18.12 8.75
C ILE A 98 3.46 -17.07 8.46
N PRO A 99 2.38 -16.97 9.26
CA PRO A 99 1.36 -15.94 9.10
C PRO A 99 1.97 -14.54 9.16
N GLN A 100 1.53 -13.67 8.25
CA GLN A 100 1.96 -12.29 8.15
C GLN A 100 0.84 -11.39 8.67
N THR A 101 0.90 -10.98 9.93
CA THR A 101 -0.20 -10.33 10.65
C THR A 101 0.00 -8.83 10.88
N GLY A 102 1.13 -8.28 10.47
CA GLY A 102 1.38 -6.85 10.49
C GLY A 102 0.70 -6.11 9.33
N ASN A 103 1.06 -4.86 9.14
CA ASN A 103 0.52 -4.01 8.08
C ASN A 103 1.60 -3.19 7.38
N VAL A 104 1.16 -2.32 6.47
CA VAL A 104 1.99 -1.27 5.85
C VAL A 104 1.49 0.08 6.31
N VAL A 105 2.42 0.97 6.65
CA VAL A 105 2.15 2.38 6.98
C VAL A 105 2.95 3.27 6.02
N ILE A 106 2.24 4.09 5.27
CA ILE A 106 2.80 5.05 4.32
C ILE A 106 2.50 6.46 4.84
N GLY A 107 3.54 7.27 4.93
CA GLY A 107 3.43 8.67 5.36
C GLY A 107 2.81 9.58 4.30
N ASP A 108 3.03 10.89 4.47
CA ASP A 108 2.50 11.92 3.59
C ASP A 108 3.42 12.19 2.39
N ASN A 109 2.86 12.66 1.29
CA ASN A 109 3.59 13.09 0.10
C ASN A 109 4.50 11.99 -0.49
N VAL A 110 4.09 10.76 -0.39
CA VAL A 110 4.78 9.60 -0.94
C VAL A 110 4.29 9.35 -2.36
N GLU A 111 5.20 9.04 -3.27
CA GLU A 111 4.87 8.59 -4.62
C GLU A 111 5.49 7.22 -4.89
N ILE A 112 4.67 6.29 -5.37
CA ILE A 112 5.07 4.92 -5.64
C ILE A 112 4.75 4.60 -7.10
N GLY A 113 5.78 4.20 -7.86
CA GLY A 113 5.69 3.87 -9.27
C GLY A 113 4.86 2.63 -9.56
N SER A 114 4.69 2.34 -10.83
CA SER A 114 3.86 1.24 -11.32
C SER A 114 4.49 -0.13 -11.06
N ASN A 115 3.62 -1.13 -10.90
CA ASN A 115 4.01 -2.53 -10.73
C ASN A 115 4.99 -2.76 -9.57
N SER A 116 4.90 -1.94 -8.55
CA SER A 116 5.67 -2.11 -7.31
C SER A 116 4.90 -2.96 -6.31
N THR A 117 5.63 -3.59 -5.41
CA THR A 117 5.05 -4.42 -4.35
C THR A 117 5.64 -4.02 -3.01
N ILE A 118 4.77 -3.75 -2.04
CA ILE A 118 5.16 -3.41 -0.67
C ILE A 118 4.46 -4.38 0.26
N ASP A 119 5.24 -5.27 0.87
CA ASP A 119 4.72 -6.35 1.71
C ASP A 119 4.41 -5.85 3.11
N ARG A 120 3.35 -6.43 3.71
CA ARG A 120 3.06 -6.23 5.11
C ARG A 120 4.14 -6.81 6.01
N ALA A 121 4.27 -6.27 7.19
CA ALA A 121 5.15 -6.82 8.20
C ALA A 121 4.65 -8.18 8.72
N THR A 122 5.56 -9.00 9.18
CA THR A 122 5.23 -10.22 9.92
C THR A 122 4.50 -9.87 11.21
N LEU A 123 5.06 -8.95 11.98
CA LEU A 123 4.48 -8.26 13.14
C LEU A 123 4.87 -6.79 13.06
N GLY A 124 4.00 -5.90 13.55
CA GLY A 124 4.23 -4.46 13.44
C GLY A 124 3.95 -3.93 12.05
N SER A 125 4.83 -3.10 11.52
CA SER A 125 4.58 -2.39 10.26
C SER A 125 5.82 -2.34 9.36
N THR A 126 5.59 -2.46 8.05
CA THR A 126 6.50 -1.98 7.02
C THR A 126 6.22 -0.49 6.86
N ILE A 127 7.25 0.35 6.92
CA ILE A 127 7.08 1.80 7.04
C ILE A 127 7.76 2.53 5.87
N ILE A 128 6.98 3.33 5.17
CA ILE A 128 7.45 4.26 4.15
C ILE A 128 7.19 5.67 4.67
N ASN A 129 8.24 6.38 5.06
CA ASN A 129 8.09 7.70 5.68
C ASN A 129 7.77 8.82 4.68
N ASN A 130 7.49 10.02 5.21
CA ASN A 130 7.05 11.17 4.42
C ASN A 130 8.02 11.51 3.29
N GLY A 131 7.47 11.88 2.14
CA GLY A 131 8.24 12.39 1.01
C GLY A 131 9.04 11.35 0.22
N VAL A 132 8.95 10.07 0.55
CA VAL A 132 9.65 8.99 -0.16
C VAL A 132 9.14 8.88 -1.59
N LYS A 133 10.06 8.66 -2.53
CA LYS A 133 9.77 8.44 -3.94
C LYS A 133 10.33 7.09 -4.39
N LEU A 134 9.44 6.21 -4.80
CA LEU A 134 9.79 4.90 -5.35
C LEU A 134 9.45 4.90 -6.84
N ASP A 135 10.41 4.53 -7.67
CA ASP A 135 10.20 4.35 -9.11
C ASP A 135 9.42 3.06 -9.39
N ASN A 136 9.38 2.63 -10.62
CA ASN A 136 8.62 1.46 -11.05
C ASN A 136 9.29 0.14 -10.65
N GLN A 137 8.48 -0.92 -10.48
CA GLN A 137 8.95 -2.29 -10.27
C GLN A 137 9.87 -2.44 -9.05
N ILE A 138 9.51 -1.78 -7.95
CA ILE A 138 10.25 -1.87 -6.69
C ILE A 138 9.62 -2.94 -5.81
N GLN A 139 10.46 -3.77 -5.17
CA GLN A 139 10.05 -4.72 -4.15
C GLN A 139 10.51 -4.26 -2.77
N ILE A 140 9.57 -3.96 -1.89
CA ILE A 140 9.81 -3.67 -0.48
C ILE A 140 9.30 -4.85 0.35
N ALA A 141 10.21 -5.57 0.98
CA ALA A 141 9.88 -6.74 1.79
C ALA A 141 9.34 -6.35 3.17
N HIS A 142 8.89 -7.36 3.91
CA HIS A 142 8.31 -7.20 5.25
C HIS A 142 9.23 -6.46 6.22
N ASN A 143 8.66 -5.63 7.08
CA ASN A 143 9.38 -4.92 8.14
C ASN A 143 10.51 -3.99 7.67
N VAL A 144 10.53 -3.61 6.40
CA VAL A 144 11.43 -2.57 5.88
C VAL A 144 10.97 -1.22 6.42
N GLU A 145 11.92 -0.35 6.71
CA GLU A 145 11.67 1.05 7.03
C GLU A 145 12.50 1.95 6.11
N ILE A 146 11.83 2.86 5.39
CA ILE A 146 12.47 3.84 4.50
C ILE A 146 12.31 5.22 5.10
N GLY A 147 13.43 5.88 5.36
CA GLY A 147 13.47 7.22 5.95
C GLY A 147 12.96 8.32 5.01
N GLU A 148 12.59 9.45 5.60
CA GLU A 148 11.99 10.58 4.90
C GLU A 148 12.81 11.07 3.69
N ASN A 149 12.10 11.45 2.63
CA ASN A 149 12.68 12.06 1.41
C ASN A 149 13.73 11.19 0.71
N THR A 150 13.73 9.90 0.94
CA THR A 150 14.57 8.95 0.20
C THR A 150 13.94 8.63 -1.15
N ALA A 151 14.76 8.53 -2.20
CA ALA A 151 14.36 8.14 -3.54
C ALA A 151 15.04 6.82 -3.94
N ILE A 152 14.29 5.90 -4.53
CA ILE A 152 14.79 4.60 -4.97
C ILE A 152 14.44 4.40 -6.45
N ALA A 153 15.46 4.15 -7.27
CA ALA A 153 15.33 3.92 -8.70
C ALA A 153 14.71 2.55 -9.02
N ALA A 154 14.18 2.44 -10.24
CA ALA A 154 13.45 1.28 -10.71
C ALA A 154 14.19 -0.05 -10.55
N GLN A 155 13.41 -1.13 -10.41
CA GLN A 155 13.90 -2.51 -10.30
C GLN A 155 14.81 -2.77 -9.09
N SER A 156 14.68 -1.98 -8.03
CA SER A 156 15.37 -2.22 -6.77
C SER A 156 14.56 -3.14 -5.85
N GLY A 157 15.25 -4.06 -5.20
CA GLY A 157 14.67 -4.91 -4.18
C GLY A 157 15.28 -4.63 -2.81
N ILE A 158 14.43 -4.45 -1.80
CA ILE A 158 14.85 -4.20 -0.43
C ILE A 158 14.45 -5.41 0.42
N ALA A 159 15.46 -6.10 0.96
CA ALA A 159 15.26 -7.30 1.77
C ALA A 159 14.56 -7.00 3.10
N GLY A 160 13.89 -8.01 3.65
CA GLY A 160 13.12 -7.87 4.89
C GLY A 160 13.92 -7.28 6.06
N SER A 161 13.25 -6.47 6.86
CA SER A 161 13.79 -5.80 8.05
C SER A 161 14.92 -4.80 7.80
N THR A 162 15.19 -4.47 6.55
CA THR A 162 16.19 -3.45 6.18
C THR A 162 15.71 -2.07 6.58
N LYS A 163 16.62 -1.26 7.10
CA LYS A 163 16.39 0.16 7.39
C LYS A 163 17.21 1.03 6.45
N ILE A 164 16.55 1.90 5.72
CA ILE A 164 17.16 2.91 4.87
C ILE A 164 16.95 4.27 5.54
N GLY A 165 18.01 5.05 5.64
CA GLY A 165 17.99 6.36 6.29
C GLY A 165 17.20 7.42 5.50
N LYS A 166 17.27 8.65 5.97
CA LYS A 166 16.66 9.82 5.33
C LYS A 166 17.52 10.34 4.18
N ASN A 167 16.88 10.97 3.20
CA ASN A 167 17.53 11.67 2.10
C ASN A 167 18.55 10.84 1.32
N CYS A 168 18.32 9.52 1.24
CA CYS A 168 19.12 8.62 0.40
C CYS A 168 18.67 8.65 -1.06
N MET A 169 19.59 8.30 -1.97
CA MET A 169 19.30 8.16 -3.40
C MET A 169 20.06 6.97 -3.98
#